data_1ca00691102d3ca194bab00b22c49ea3
#
_entry.id   1ca00691102d3ca194bab00b22c49ea3
#
_cell.length_a   1.000
_cell.length_b   1.000
_cell.length_c   1.000
_cell.angle_alpha   90.00
_cell.angle_beta   90.00
_cell.angle_gamma   90.00
#
_symmetry.space_group_name_H-M   'P 1'
#
loop_
_entity.id
_entity.type
_entity.pdbx_description
1 polymer ?
#
loop_
_entity_poly.entity_id
_entity_poly.type
_entity_poly.pdbx_seq_one_letter_code
_entity_poly.pdbx_strand_id
1 'polypeptide(L)' 'ISRQAAMGLFWLTVAKQNAGPEDAWITETYNGAFAQASGDERALAHRYLEDWGKTRRE' A
#
# COMPACT_ATOMS: atom_id res chain seq x y z
N ILE A 1 0.28 13.28 10.42
CA ILE A 1 0.13 12.29 9.35
C ILE A 1 1.25 12.45 8.33
N SER A 2 1.84 11.34 7.92
CA SER A 2 2.96 11.33 6.98
C SER A 2 2.47 10.89 5.60
N ARG A 3 2.58 11.78 4.61
CA ARG A 3 2.25 11.44 3.24
C ARG A 3 3.21 10.40 2.68
N GLN A 4 4.47 10.43 3.09
CA GLN A 4 5.46 9.46 2.63
C GLN A 4 5.12 8.07 3.13
N ALA A 5 4.69 7.93 4.38
CA ALA A 5 4.29 6.65 4.92
C ALA A 5 3.05 6.12 4.20
N ALA A 6 2.06 6.97 3.96
CA ALA A 6 0.84 6.59 3.24
C ALA A 6 1.15 6.18 1.80
N MET A 7 2.02 6.94 1.13
CA MET A 7 2.41 6.63 -0.24
C MET A 7 3.20 5.32 -0.30
N GLY A 8 4.07 5.07 0.68
CA GLY A 8 4.79 3.82 0.78
C GLY A 8 3.86 2.63 0.95
N LEU A 9 2.86 2.76 1.83
CA LEU A 9 1.84 1.72 2.01
C LEU A 9 1.06 1.46 0.71
N PHE A 10 0.70 2.53 0.01
CA PHE A 10 0.01 2.42 -1.27
C PHE A 10 0.83 1.61 -2.28
N TRP A 11 2.10 1.97 -2.46
CA TRP A 11 2.96 1.26 -3.41
C TRP A 11 3.21 -0.19 -3.01
N LEU A 12 3.38 -0.44 -1.70
CA LEU A 12 3.55 -1.81 -1.21
C LEU A 12 2.29 -2.65 -1.44
N THR A 13 1.12 -2.04 -1.30
CA THR A 13 -0.14 -2.74 -1.59
C THR A 13 -0.23 -3.12 -3.05
N VAL A 14 0.13 -2.21 -3.95
CA VAL A 14 0.13 -2.48 -5.39
C VAL A 14 1.13 -3.60 -5.71
N ALA A 15 2.33 -3.51 -5.14
CA ALA A 15 3.36 -4.53 -5.35
C ALA A 15 2.91 -5.89 -4.84
N LYS A 16 2.26 -5.92 -3.66
CA LYS A 16 1.76 -7.16 -3.07
C LYS A 16 0.72 -7.82 -3.96
N GLN A 17 -0.17 -7.05 -4.56
CA GLN A 17 -1.21 -7.58 -5.44
C GLN A 17 -0.63 -8.24 -6.69
N ASN A 18 0.55 -7.81 -7.11
CA ASN A 18 1.22 -8.32 -8.29
C ASN A 18 2.35 -9.28 -7.97
N ALA A 19 2.58 -9.59 -6.68
CA ALA A 19 3.69 -10.42 -6.25
C ALA A 19 3.45 -11.89 -6.57
N GLY A 20 4.51 -12.56 -7.02
CA GLY A 20 4.51 -14.01 -7.19
C GLY A 20 4.99 -14.71 -5.91
N PRO A 21 5.03 -16.06 -5.92
CA PRO A 21 5.46 -16.82 -4.75
C PRO A 21 6.87 -16.49 -4.27
N GLU A 22 7.77 -16.13 -5.18
CA GLU A 22 9.14 -15.76 -4.85
C GLU A 22 9.26 -14.37 -4.25
N ASP A 23 8.18 -13.60 -4.21
CA ASP A 23 8.18 -12.22 -3.73
C ASP A 23 7.59 -12.10 -2.33
N ALA A 24 7.71 -13.15 -1.52
CA ALA A 24 7.17 -13.17 -0.16
C ALA A 24 7.71 -12.01 0.69
N TRP A 25 8.92 -11.53 0.40
CA TRP A 25 9.50 -10.40 1.12
C TRP A 25 8.66 -9.13 0.99
N ILE A 26 7.94 -8.97 -0.13
CA ILE A 26 7.06 -7.82 -0.34
C ILE A 26 5.91 -7.86 0.66
N THR A 27 5.30 -9.03 0.84
CA THR A 27 4.23 -9.20 1.82
C THR A 27 4.71 -8.91 3.24
N GLU A 28 5.90 -9.39 3.60
CA GLU A 28 6.48 -9.13 4.91
C GLU A 28 6.75 -7.65 5.12
N THR A 29 7.29 -6.99 4.10
CA THR A 29 7.55 -5.54 4.15
C THR A 29 6.24 -4.77 4.31
N TYR A 30 5.21 -5.14 3.57
CA TYR A 30 3.89 -4.53 3.67
C TYR A 30 3.32 -4.69 5.09
N ASN A 31 3.38 -5.90 5.63
CA ASN A 31 2.82 -6.17 6.96
C ASN A 31 3.51 -5.32 8.03
N GLY A 32 4.84 -5.19 7.95
CA GLY A 32 5.60 -4.36 8.88
C GLY A 32 5.23 -2.88 8.75
N ALA A 33 5.15 -2.38 7.53
CA ALA A 33 4.79 -0.99 7.29
C ALA A 33 3.37 -0.70 7.75
N PHE A 34 2.45 -1.61 7.47
CA PHE A 34 1.05 -1.48 7.88
C PHE A 34 0.92 -1.43 9.41
N ALA A 35 1.65 -2.30 10.10
CA ALA A 35 1.62 -2.36 11.56
C ALA A 35 2.14 -1.06 12.20
N GLN A 36 3.10 -0.39 11.55
CA GLN A 36 3.69 0.84 12.07
C GLN A 36 2.92 2.08 11.66
N ALA A 37 2.08 1.99 10.63
CA ALA A 37 1.33 3.14 10.13
C ALA A 37 0.21 3.52 11.11
N SER A 38 -0.05 4.83 11.21
CA SER A 38 -1.19 5.31 11.99
C SER A 38 -2.50 5.02 11.26
N GLY A 39 -3.62 5.14 11.98
CA GLY A 39 -4.93 4.98 11.34
C GLY A 39 -5.15 5.97 10.21
N ASP A 40 -4.67 7.22 10.38
CA ASP A 40 -4.80 8.25 9.35
C ASP A 40 -3.96 7.91 8.12
N GLU A 41 -2.76 7.36 8.33
CA GLU A 41 -1.89 6.97 7.23
C GLU A 41 -2.47 5.79 6.44
N ARG A 42 -3.07 4.84 7.14
CA ARG A 42 -3.77 3.71 6.50
C ARG A 42 -4.95 4.20 5.68
N ALA A 43 -5.74 5.13 6.24
CA ALA A 43 -6.89 5.69 5.55
C ALA A 43 -6.48 6.45 4.30
N LEU A 44 -5.40 7.22 4.38
CA LEU A 44 -4.89 7.98 3.23
C LEU A 44 -4.37 7.04 2.15
N ALA A 45 -3.67 5.99 2.52
CA ALA A 45 -3.19 4.97 1.57
C ALA A 45 -4.36 4.30 0.85
N HIS A 46 -5.44 4.03 1.59
CA HIS A 46 -6.65 3.45 1.00
C HIS A 46 -7.27 4.38 -0.03
N ARG A 47 -7.30 5.68 0.24
CA ARG A 47 -7.82 6.66 -0.73
C ARG A 47 -6.98 6.71 -1.99
N TYR A 48 -5.66 6.64 -1.86
CA TYR A 48 -4.78 6.58 -3.02
C TYR A 48 -5.08 5.33 -3.86
N LEU A 49 -5.33 4.21 -3.20
CA LEU A 49 -5.67 2.96 -3.90
C LEU A 49 -6.99 3.08 -4.66
N GLU A 50 -8.00 3.70 -4.05
CA GLU A 50 -9.28 3.91 -4.71
C GLU A 50 -9.12 4.78 -5.96
N ASP A 51 -8.38 5.88 -5.84
CA ASP A 51 -8.15 6.78 -6.96
C ASP A 51 -7.37 6.10 -8.07
N TRP A 52 -6.36 5.33 -7.70
CA TRP A 52 -5.55 4.59 -8.66
C TRP A 52 -6.38 3.54 -9.41
N GLY A 53 -7.24 2.85 -8.67
CA GLY A 53 -8.14 1.85 -9.26
C GLY A 53 -9.12 2.48 -10.25
N LYS A 54 -9.67 3.63 -9.92
CA LYS A 54 -10.56 4.35 -10.82
C LYS A 54 -9.86 4.77 -12.11
N THR A 55 -8.64 5.27 -11.98
CA THR A 55 -7.84 5.68 -13.14
C THR A 55 -7.58 4.51 -14.08
N ARG A 56 -7.35 3.34 -13.53
CA ARG A 56 -7.01 2.16 -14.32
C ARG A 56 -8.21 1.49 -14.99
N ARG A 57 -9.41 1.82 -14.57
CA ARG A 57 -10.61 1.18 -15.11
C ARG A 57 -11.07 1.77 -16.45
N GLU A 58 -10.44 2.81 -16.87
CA GLU A 58 -10.74 3.41 -18.20
C GLU A 58 -9.99 2.71 -19.35
#